data_37caaf24dd982206aa8c940cf891c63d
#
_entry.id   37caaf24dd982206aa8c940cf891c63d
#
_cell.length_a   1.000
_cell.length_b   1.000
_cell.length_c   1.000
_cell.angle_alpha   90.00
_cell.angle_beta   90.00
_cell.angle_gamma   90.00
#
_symmetry.space_group_name_H-M   'P 1'
#
loop_
_entity.id
_entity.type
_entity.pdbx_description
1 polymer ?
#
loop_
_entity_poly.entity_id
_entity_poly.type
_entity_poly.pdbx_seq_one_letter_code
_entity_poly.pdbx_strand_id
1 'polypeptide(L)'
;SLSGYVTITSDYRFRGVSQNDGEPAPQASLNFTGNNGWYIGSWASKINFNDGPSGAFSSHHNTTVEWDIYGGKHFDLGGTDLNLQAYYYAYPDHEGLPGSATYSYVEGIAALSHTFDQLTLTASVAISPDYFGGTGTGTWLGGNASYVLNDWVTISGNVGHQWVAQLDNQEYGYPYTHWDLGATVAWNDISLDVRYVDTDISKSECEYFNGPRNNWCGATVIGTLTYNFSIFGAE
;
A
#
# COMPACT_ATOMS: atom_id res chain seq x y z
N SER A 1 -18.03 12.65 -8.90
CA SER A 1 -18.57 11.31 -8.63
C SER A 1 -18.20 10.85 -7.23
N LEU A 2 -18.97 9.93 -6.68
CA LEU A 2 -18.69 9.23 -5.43
C LEU A 2 -18.74 7.73 -5.71
N SER A 3 -17.61 7.06 -5.52
CA SER A 3 -17.47 5.62 -5.77
C SER A 3 -16.65 4.97 -4.65
N GLY A 4 -16.64 3.65 -4.61
CA GLY A 4 -15.86 2.92 -3.65
C GLY A 4 -15.76 1.45 -4.00
N TYR A 5 -15.10 0.71 -3.13
CA TYR A 5 -15.04 -0.75 -3.21
C TYR A 5 -15.00 -1.36 -1.83
N VAL A 6 -15.39 -2.62 -1.76
CA VAL A 6 -15.10 -3.51 -0.66
C VAL A 6 -14.31 -4.70 -1.20
N THR A 7 -13.32 -5.14 -0.45
CA THR A 7 -12.46 -6.22 -0.88
C THR A 7 -12.09 -7.13 0.29
N ILE A 8 -11.75 -8.37 -0.04
CA ILE A 8 -11.10 -9.29 0.88
C ILE A 8 -9.84 -9.82 0.19
N THR A 9 -8.70 -9.65 0.85
CA THR A 9 -7.43 -10.20 0.40
C THR A 9 -6.97 -11.32 1.34
N SER A 10 -6.32 -12.35 0.82
CA SER A 10 -5.79 -13.45 1.63
C SER A 10 -4.60 -13.05 2.50
N ASP A 11 -3.87 -11.98 2.10
CA ASP A 11 -2.78 -11.36 2.85
C ASP A 11 -2.67 -9.89 2.39
N TYR A 12 -2.73 -8.96 3.32
CA TYR A 12 -2.50 -7.54 3.00
C TYR A 12 -1.01 -7.23 3.00
N ARG A 13 -0.45 -6.95 1.83
CA ARG A 13 0.95 -6.57 1.64
C ARG A 13 1.09 -5.10 1.26
N PHE A 14 1.79 -4.34 2.09
CA PHE A 14 2.20 -2.97 1.77
C PHE A 14 3.68 -2.99 1.37
N ARG A 15 3.97 -2.59 0.13
CA ARG A 15 5.32 -2.62 -0.44
C ARG A 15 6.03 -3.96 -0.19
N GLY A 16 5.31 -5.07 -0.41
CA GLY A 16 5.81 -6.43 -0.29
C GLY A 16 5.76 -7.04 1.12
N VAL A 17 5.53 -6.24 2.17
CA VAL A 17 5.53 -6.69 3.57
C VAL A 17 4.11 -6.89 4.09
N SER A 18 3.84 -8.04 4.70
CA SER A 18 2.53 -8.34 5.28
C SER A 18 2.17 -7.41 6.43
N GLN A 19 0.94 -6.94 6.43
CA GLN A 19 0.38 -6.05 7.47
C GLN A 19 -0.56 -6.81 8.43
N ASN A 20 -0.83 -8.09 8.17
CA ASN A 20 -1.83 -8.86 8.92
C ASN A 20 -1.43 -10.32 9.17
N ASP A 21 -0.13 -10.60 9.21
CA ASP A 21 0.43 -11.92 9.54
C ASP A 21 0.01 -13.04 8.54
N GLY A 22 -0.21 -12.67 7.27
CA GLY A 22 -0.66 -13.62 6.24
C GLY A 22 -2.10 -14.10 6.41
N GLU A 23 -2.90 -13.43 7.23
CA GLU A 23 -4.31 -13.75 7.43
C GLU A 23 -5.20 -12.97 6.45
N PRO A 24 -6.45 -13.40 6.21
CA PRO A 24 -7.40 -12.62 5.42
C PRO A 24 -7.70 -11.25 6.03
N ALA A 25 -7.68 -10.22 5.19
CA ALA A 25 -7.99 -8.85 5.57
C ALA A 25 -9.16 -8.30 4.74
N PRO A 26 -10.32 -8.01 5.36
CA PRO A 26 -11.33 -7.16 4.76
C PRO A 26 -10.83 -5.73 4.67
N GLN A 27 -11.13 -5.06 3.54
CA GLN A 27 -10.76 -3.69 3.25
C GLN A 27 -11.91 -2.96 2.58
N ALA A 28 -11.97 -1.65 2.71
CA ALA A 28 -12.97 -0.82 2.06
C ALA A 28 -12.38 0.54 1.67
N SER A 29 -12.90 1.12 0.59
CA SER A 29 -12.54 2.46 0.14
C SER A 29 -13.76 3.25 -0.26
N LEU A 30 -13.70 4.56 -0.07
CA LEU A 30 -14.67 5.53 -0.57
C LEU A 30 -13.92 6.72 -1.15
N ASN A 31 -14.26 7.09 -2.40
CA ASN A 31 -13.56 8.10 -3.16
C ASN A 31 -14.55 9.11 -3.74
N PHE A 32 -14.29 10.38 -3.50
CA PHE A 32 -14.96 11.49 -4.17
C PHE A 32 -14.03 12.11 -5.21
N THR A 33 -14.47 12.15 -6.45
CA THR A 33 -13.76 12.80 -7.56
C THR A 33 -14.55 14.02 -8.00
N GLY A 34 -13.91 15.17 -7.90
CA GLY A 34 -14.46 16.44 -8.34
C GLY A 34 -14.12 16.74 -9.79
N ASN A 35 -14.59 17.92 -10.25
CA ASN A 35 -14.21 18.44 -11.57
C ASN A 35 -12.71 18.86 -11.58
N ASN A 36 -12.11 18.88 -12.75
CA ASN A 36 -10.73 19.33 -12.97
C ASN A 36 -9.65 18.44 -12.29
N GLY A 37 -9.95 17.14 -12.09
CA GLY A 37 -8.98 16.16 -11.63
C GLY A 37 -8.71 16.15 -10.12
N TRP A 38 -9.37 16.96 -9.30
CA TRP A 38 -9.28 16.88 -7.84
C TRP A 38 -10.01 15.66 -7.29
N TYR A 39 -9.44 15.02 -6.29
CA TYR A 39 -10.10 13.93 -5.56
C TYR A 39 -9.71 13.94 -4.09
N ILE A 40 -10.57 13.32 -3.29
CA ILE A 40 -10.32 12.96 -1.89
C ILE A 40 -10.87 11.56 -1.66
N GLY A 41 -10.18 10.78 -0.86
CA GLY A 41 -10.61 9.42 -0.54
C GLY A 41 -10.26 9.02 0.88
N SER A 42 -10.86 7.93 1.29
CA SER A 42 -10.57 7.23 2.53
C SER A 42 -10.53 5.74 2.25
N TRP A 43 -9.63 5.05 2.95
CA TRP A 43 -9.49 3.61 2.88
C TRP A 43 -9.23 3.05 4.27
N ALA A 44 -9.68 1.82 4.51
CA ALA A 44 -9.44 1.14 5.76
C ALA A 44 -9.20 -0.35 5.53
N SER A 45 -8.38 -0.94 6.40
CA SER A 45 -8.07 -2.37 6.39
C SER A 45 -7.99 -2.93 7.80
N LYS A 46 -8.38 -4.20 7.94
CA LYS A 46 -7.91 -5.00 9.07
C LYS A 46 -6.40 -5.21 8.90
N ILE A 47 -5.66 -5.00 9.97
CA ILE A 47 -4.24 -5.35 10.12
C ILE A 47 -4.05 -6.20 11.38
N ASN A 48 -2.87 -6.73 11.57
CA ASN A 48 -2.51 -7.50 12.76
C ASN A 48 -1.05 -7.26 13.13
N PHE A 49 -0.77 -6.10 13.73
CA PHE A 49 0.52 -5.85 14.35
C PHE A 49 0.45 -6.37 15.79
N ASN A 50 0.70 -7.66 15.94
CA ASN A 50 0.80 -8.26 17.25
C ASN A 50 2.16 -7.90 17.86
N ASP A 51 2.16 -6.84 18.62
CA ASP A 51 3.33 -6.25 19.29
C ASP A 51 3.76 -7.12 20.47
N GLY A 52 4.13 -8.37 20.20
CA GLY A 52 4.65 -9.29 21.20
C GLY A 52 5.97 -8.82 21.82
N PRO A 53 6.41 -9.43 22.93
CA PRO A 53 7.49 -8.90 23.81
C PRO A 53 8.90 -8.92 23.19
N SER A 54 9.06 -9.21 21.91
CA SER A 54 10.37 -9.40 21.28
C SER A 54 10.62 -8.63 19.98
N GLY A 55 9.77 -7.68 19.61
CA GLY A 55 9.98 -6.82 18.43
C GLY A 55 10.52 -5.44 18.78
N ALA A 56 11.16 -4.78 17.82
CA ALA A 56 11.63 -3.39 17.94
C ALA A 56 10.49 -2.39 18.23
N PHE A 57 9.24 -2.79 18.03
CA PHE A 57 8.01 -2.05 18.26
C PHE A 57 7.14 -2.67 19.36
N SER A 58 7.76 -3.25 20.40
CA SER A 58 7.03 -3.89 21.49
C SER A 58 6.23 -2.90 22.32
N SER A 59 5.04 -2.55 21.86
CA SER A 59 3.98 -2.09 22.74
C SER A 59 3.09 -3.31 23.08
N HIS A 60 2.66 -3.48 24.30
CA HIS A 60 1.81 -4.59 24.73
C HIS A 60 0.37 -4.45 24.21
N HIS A 61 0.21 -3.90 23.02
CA HIS A 61 -1.08 -3.59 22.41
C HIS A 61 -1.14 -4.08 20.97
N ASN A 62 -2.22 -4.76 20.60
CA ASN A 62 -2.43 -5.19 19.23
C ASN A 62 -3.02 -4.05 18.43
N THR A 63 -2.32 -3.61 17.38
CA THR A 63 -2.85 -2.69 16.39
C THR A 63 -3.57 -3.47 15.32
N THR A 64 -4.86 -3.23 15.16
CA THR A 64 -5.77 -4.07 14.37
C THR A 64 -6.42 -3.36 13.19
N VAL A 65 -6.33 -2.03 13.15
CA VAL A 65 -6.95 -1.19 12.13
C VAL A 65 -5.95 -0.20 11.56
N GLU A 66 -5.87 -0.15 10.23
CA GLU A 66 -5.31 0.95 9.46
C GLU A 66 -6.44 1.74 8.81
N TRP A 67 -6.41 3.05 8.94
CA TRP A 67 -7.38 3.96 8.34
C TRP A 67 -6.67 5.13 7.68
N ASP A 68 -6.82 5.24 6.38
CA ASP A 68 -6.13 6.21 5.57
C ASP A 68 -7.07 7.29 5.05
N ILE A 69 -6.52 8.49 4.95
CA ILE A 69 -7.16 9.63 4.28
C ILE A 69 -6.17 10.19 3.28
N TYR A 70 -6.61 10.39 2.06
CA TYR A 70 -5.77 10.91 1.00
C TYR A 70 -6.52 11.88 0.09
N GLY A 71 -5.77 12.73 -0.59
CA GLY A 71 -6.32 13.60 -1.60
C GLY A 71 -5.24 14.08 -2.55
N GLY A 72 -5.65 14.46 -3.74
CA GLY A 72 -4.71 14.82 -4.77
C GLY A 72 -5.35 15.46 -5.99
N LYS A 73 -4.52 15.58 -7.01
CA LYS A 73 -4.94 16.13 -8.30
C LYS A 73 -4.21 15.45 -9.44
N HIS A 74 -4.98 15.12 -10.46
CA HIS A 74 -4.48 14.67 -11.77
C HIS A 74 -4.30 15.87 -12.71
N PHE A 75 -3.20 15.85 -13.45
CA PHE A 75 -2.85 16.82 -14.49
C PHE A 75 -2.59 16.07 -15.78
N ASP A 76 -3.37 16.37 -16.82
CA ASP A 76 -3.10 15.87 -18.17
C ASP A 76 -1.96 16.66 -18.81
N LEU A 77 -0.87 16.00 -19.13
CA LEU A 77 0.31 16.55 -19.79
C LEU A 77 0.39 16.12 -21.27
N GLY A 78 -0.75 16.11 -21.96
CA GLY A 78 -0.81 15.70 -23.37
C GLY A 78 -0.77 14.18 -23.54
N GLY A 79 -1.64 13.48 -22.82
CA GLY A 79 -1.77 12.01 -22.84
C GLY A 79 -0.88 11.31 -21.81
N THR A 80 -0.10 12.06 -21.04
CA THR A 80 0.61 11.59 -19.85
C THR A 80 -0.07 12.19 -18.62
N ASP A 81 -0.48 11.36 -17.68
CA ASP A 81 -1.10 11.79 -16.43
C ASP A 81 -0.04 11.99 -15.35
N LEU A 82 -0.01 13.17 -14.73
CA LEU A 82 0.73 13.44 -13.51
C LEU A 82 -0.25 13.52 -12.34
N ASN A 83 -0.15 12.59 -11.40
CA ASN A 83 -0.89 12.62 -10.15
C ASN A 83 -0.01 13.12 -9.01
N LEU A 84 -0.44 14.17 -8.32
CA LEU A 84 0.17 14.66 -7.09
C LEU A 84 -0.79 14.42 -5.94
N GLN A 85 -0.33 13.70 -4.90
CA GLN A 85 -1.15 13.22 -3.79
C GLN A 85 -0.48 13.47 -2.45
N ALA A 86 -1.28 13.82 -1.44
CA ALA A 86 -0.94 13.70 -0.02
C ALA A 86 -1.71 12.51 0.55
N TYR A 87 -1.02 11.67 1.31
CA TYR A 87 -1.55 10.45 1.88
C TYR A 87 -1.22 10.40 3.36
N TYR A 88 -2.23 10.23 4.21
CA TYR A 88 -2.09 10.08 5.66
C TYR A 88 -2.51 8.67 6.06
N TYR A 89 -1.57 7.95 6.62
CA TYR A 89 -1.75 6.62 7.20
C TYR A 89 -2.02 6.76 8.68
N ALA A 90 -3.16 6.28 9.18
CA ALA A 90 -3.55 6.36 10.58
C ALA A 90 -3.75 4.97 11.19
N TYR A 91 -3.32 4.84 12.43
CA TYR A 91 -3.46 3.62 13.24
C TYR A 91 -4.19 3.97 14.55
N PRO A 92 -5.52 4.18 14.50
CA PRO A 92 -6.29 4.81 15.58
C PRO A 92 -6.29 4.02 16.88
N ASP A 93 -6.13 2.71 16.83
CA ASP A 93 -6.05 1.85 18.03
C ASP A 93 -4.64 1.77 18.65
N HIS A 94 -3.64 2.43 18.03
CA HIS A 94 -2.28 2.54 18.55
C HIS A 94 -1.95 3.93 19.12
N GLU A 95 -2.62 4.97 18.65
CA GLU A 95 -2.33 6.35 19.01
C GLU A 95 -2.54 6.66 20.49
N GLY A 96 -1.63 7.45 21.05
CA GLY A 96 -1.73 7.94 22.43
C GLY A 96 -1.36 6.94 23.52
N LEU A 97 -0.80 5.79 23.19
CA LEU A 97 -0.29 4.83 24.16
C LEU A 97 1.02 5.34 24.77
N PRO A 98 1.13 5.45 26.13
CA PRO A 98 2.35 5.95 26.78
C PRO A 98 3.57 5.10 26.44
N GLY A 99 4.63 5.75 25.95
CA GLY A 99 5.91 5.09 25.61
C GLY A 99 5.96 4.34 24.30
N SER A 100 4.89 4.42 23.49
CA SER A 100 4.85 3.84 22.15
C SER A 100 5.42 4.77 21.09
N ALA A 101 6.05 4.20 20.05
CA ALA A 101 6.36 4.95 18.84
C ALA A 101 5.07 5.39 18.13
N THR A 102 5.10 6.52 17.44
CA THR A 102 3.99 6.96 16.59
C THR A 102 3.96 6.15 15.31
N TYR A 103 2.89 5.42 15.05
CA TYR A 103 2.74 4.64 13.81
C TYR A 103 2.23 5.49 12.66
N SER A 104 1.34 6.43 12.94
CA SER A 104 0.74 7.29 11.92
C SER A 104 1.78 8.22 11.27
N TYR A 105 1.68 8.37 9.96
CA TYR A 105 2.61 9.18 9.19
C TYR A 105 1.95 9.72 7.91
N VAL A 106 2.63 10.65 7.24
CA VAL A 106 2.18 11.26 5.99
C VAL A 106 3.21 11.01 4.88
N GLU A 107 2.73 10.79 3.65
CA GLU A 107 3.54 10.79 2.44
C GLU A 107 3.04 11.83 1.44
N GLY A 108 3.98 12.53 0.79
CA GLY A 108 3.75 13.20 -0.48
C GLY A 108 4.10 12.25 -1.61
N ILE A 109 3.18 12.05 -2.55
CA ILE A 109 3.34 11.09 -3.66
C ILE A 109 3.22 11.82 -4.98
N ALA A 110 4.14 11.54 -5.91
CA ALA A 110 4.04 11.93 -7.30
C ALA A 110 4.10 10.69 -8.18
N ALA A 111 3.15 10.55 -9.10
CA ALA A 111 3.09 9.45 -10.05
C ALA A 111 2.89 9.97 -11.46
N LEU A 112 3.65 9.44 -12.40
CA LEU A 112 3.59 9.75 -13.82
C LEU A 112 3.20 8.51 -14.60
N SER A 113 2.05 8.55 -15.31
CA SER A 113 1.51 7.42 -16.04
C SER A 113 1.34 7.75 -17.52
N HIS A 114 1.72 6.83 -18.40
CA HIS A 114 1.44 6.92 -19.83
C HIS A 114 0.95 5.59 -20.38
N THR A 115 -0.07 5.66 -21.25
CA THR A 115 -0.66 4.48 -21.90
C THR A 115 -0.25 4.41 -23.36
N PHE A 116 0.36 3.30 -23.72
CA PHE A 116 0.75 2.93 -25.09
C PHE A 116 -0.16 1.79 -25.53
N ASP A 117 -1.25 2.09 -26.20
CA ASP A 117 -2.24 1.08 -26.61
C ASP A 117 -2.84 0.31 -25.39
N GLN A 118 -2.45 -0.95 -25.24
CA GLN A 118 -2.87 -1.84 -24.15
C GLN A 118 -1.93 -1.81 -22.94
N LEU A 119 -0.76 -1.16 -23.07
CA LEU A 119 0.26 -1.09 -22.02
C LEU A 119 0.24 0.26 -21.33
N THR A 120 0.01 0.26 -20.01
CA THR A 120 0.20 1.44 -19.16
C THR A 120 1.47 1.27 -18.35
N LEU A 121 2.34 2.25 -18.38
CA LEU A 121 3.53 2.35 -17.54
C LEU A 121 3.36 3.50 -16.57
N THR A 122 3.69 3.26 -15.29
CA THR A 122 3.66 4.27 -14.23
C THR A 122 4.99 4.28 -13.49
N ALA A 123 5.54 5.48 -13.27
CA ALA A 123 6.65 5.70 -12.35
C ALA A 123 6.19 6.58 -11.20
N SER A 124 6.57 6.22 -9.97
CA SER A 124 6.09 6.92 -8.77
C SER A 124 7.20 7.12 -7.76
N VAL A 125 7.14 8.24 -7.02
CA VAL A 125 7.97 8.52 -5.86
C VAL A 125 7.07 8.91 -4.70
N ALA A 126 7.38 8.41 -3.49
CA ALA A 126 6.73 8.82 -2.25
C ALA A 126 7.80 9.26 -1.24
N ILE A 127 7.53 10.33 -0.51
CA ILE A 127 8.42 10.88 0.50
C ILE A 127 7.61 11.16 1.77
N SER A 128 8.10 10.64 2.89
CA SER A 128 7.61 10.97 4.23
C SER A 128 8.70 11.71 5.00
N PRO A 129 8.41 12.85 5.64
CA PRO A 129 9.38 13.52 6.49
C PRO A 129 9.69 12.73 7.77
N ASP A 130 8.71 11.98 8.28
CA ASP A 130 8.85 11.06 9.41
C ASP A 130 7.98 9.83 9.16
N TYR A 131 8.64 8.74 8.80
CA TYR A 131 8.00 7.50 8.35
C TYR A 131 7.49 6.66 9.52
N PHE A 132 6.77 5.60 9.22
CA PHE A 132 6.18 4.66 10.17
C PHE A 132 7.09 4.39 11.38
N GLY A 133 6.54 4.52 12.59
CA GLY A 133 7.27 4.29 13.84
C GLY A 133 8.24 5.42 14.25
N GLY A 134 8.17 6.60 13.62
CA GLY A 134 9.09 7.71 13.90
C GLY A 134 10.51 7.40 13.45
N THR A 135 10.66 6.71 12.32
CA THR A 135 11.96 6.23 11.80
C THR A 135 12.69 7.27 10.93
N GLY A 136 12.25 8.52 10.96
CA GLY A 136 12.82 9.60 10.17
C GLY A 136 12.37 9.58 8.71
N THR A 137 13.09 10.23 7.82
CA THR A 137 12.68 10.37 6.42
C THR A 137 12.59 9.02 5.72
N GLY A 138 11.40 8.72 5.19
CA GLY A 138 11.17 7.59 4.30
C GLY A 138 11.09 8.07 2.85
N THR A 139 11.72 7.33 1.92
CA THR A 139 11.59 7.57 0.48
C THR A 139 11.33 6.25 -0.21
N TRP A 140 10.35 6.25 -1.10
CA TRP A 140 10.05 5.10 -1.96
C TRP A 140 10.05 5.54 -3.42
N LEU A 141 10.66 4.72 -4.25
CA LEU A 141 10.63 4.87 -5.71
C LEU A 141 10.15 3.56 -6.32
N GLY A 142 9.20 3.63 -7.23
CA GLY A 142 8.70 2.43 -7.86
C GLY A 142 8.12 2.64 -9.25
N GLY A 143 7.81 1.52 -9.88
CA GLY A 143 7.19 1.47 -11.19
C GLY A 143 6.15 0.35 -11.27
N ASN A 144 5.17 0.58 -12.11
CA ASN A 144 4.14 -0.38 -12.47
C ASN A 144 4.08 -0.52 -14.00
N ALA A 145 3.86 -1.74 -14.45
CA ALA A 145 3.46 -2.04 -15.82
C ALA A 145 2.14 -2.81 -15.78
N SER A 146 1.15 -2.36 -16.55
CA SER A 146 -0.16 -2.99 -16.65
C SER A 146 -0.51 -3.20 -18.14
N TYR A 147 -0.83 -4.42 -18.52
CA TYR A 147 -1.19 -4.81 -19.88
C TYR A 147 -2.60 -5.39 -19.93
N VAL A 148 -3.48 -4.73 -20.67
CA VAL A 148 -4.86 -5.21 -20.92
C VAL A 148 -4.82 -6.29 -21.98
N LEU A 149 -4.94 -7.54 -21.58
CA LEU A 149 -4.89 -8.69 -22.49
C LEU A 149 -6.18 -8.81 -23.32
N ASN A 150 -7.33 -8.56 -22.68
CA ASN A 150 -8.66 -8.50 -23.29
C ASN A 150 -9.63 -7.79 -22.31
N ASP A 151 -10.93 -7.73 -22.67
CA ASP A 151 -11.97 -7.04 -21.89
C ASP A 151 -12.11 -7.51 -20.43
N TRP A 152 -11.57 -8.66 -20.09
CA TRP A 152 -11.73 -9.29 -18.78
C TRP A 152 -10.42 -9.50 -18.04
N VAL A 153 -9.28 -9.57 -18.75
CA VAL A 153 -8.00 -9.98 -18.16
C VAL A 153 -6.97 -8.88 -18.33
N THR A 154 -6.39 -8.47 -17.19
CA THR A 154 -5.23 -7.58 -17.13
C THR A 154 -4.09 -8.29 -16.43
N ILE A 155 -2.88 -8.20 -16.97
CA ILE A 155 -1.65 -8.66 -16.33
C ILE A 155 -0.90 -7.41 -15.86
N SER A 156 -0.43 -7.42 -14.61
CA SER A 156 0.33 -6.28 -14.08
C SER A 156 1.43 -6.72 -13.15
N GLY A 157 2.46 -5.89 -13.07
CA GLY A 157 3.55 -6.08 -12.13
C GLY A 157 4.07 -4.75 -11.59
N ASN A 158 4.60 -4.81 -10.39
CA ASN A 158 5.20 -3.69 -9.69
C ASN A 158 6.63 -4.04 -9.27
N VAL A 159 7.47 -3.03 -9.22
CA VAL A 159 8.77 -3.08 -8.55
C VAL A 159 8.98 -1.76 -7.83
N GLY A 160 9.53 -1.81 -6.62
CA GLY A 160 9.84 -0.60 -5.88
C GLY A 160 10.96 -0.81 -4.89
N HIS A 161 11.61 0.30 -4.52
CA HIS A 161 12.65 0.31 -3.52
C HIS A 161 12.31 1.32 -2.42
N GLN A 162 12.40 0.88 -1.18
CA GLN A 162 12.15 1.68 0.02
C GLN A 162 13.46 2.01 0.70
N TRP A 163 13.70 3.30 0.95
CA TRP A 163 14.73 3.81 1.84
C TRP A 163 14.08 4.39 3.09
N VAL A 164 14.66 4.11 4.25
CA VAL A 164 14.27 4.71 5.53
C VAL A 164 15.51 5.28 6.17
N ALA A 165 15.46 6.53 6.63
CA ALA A 165 16.57 7.14 7.34
C ALA A 165 16.84 6.33 8.62
N GLN A 166 18.12 6.07 8.90
CA GLN A 166 18.51 5.48 10.17
C GLN A 166 18.39 6.54 11.26
N LEU A 167 17.70 6.21 12.34
CA LEU A 167 17.80 6.99 13.56
C LEU A 167 19.22 6.86 14.12
N ASP A 168 19.84 7.96 14.49
CA ASP A 168 21.18 7.99 15.11
C ASP A 168 21.31 6.90 16.18
N ASN A 169 22.25 5.99 16.00
CA ASN A 169 22.61 4.85 16.87
C ASN A 169 21.62 3.67 16.94
N GLN A 170 20.69 3.52 16.01
CA GLN A 170 19.86 2.33 15.90
C GLN A 170 19.91 1.76 14.48
N GLU A 171 20.13 0.46 14.37
CA GLU A 171 20.13 -0.28 13.09
C GLU A 171 18.70 -0.46 12.52
N TYR A 172 17.83 0.54 12.66
CA TYR A 172 16.46 0.48 12.18
C TYR A 172 16.36 1.08 10.78
N GLY A 173 15.80 0.33 9.86
CA GLY A 173 15.52 0.76 8.52
C GLY A 173 16.51 0.23 7.48
N TYR A 174 16.37 -1.05 7.14
CA TYR A 174 17.07 -1.59 5.96
C TYR A 174 16.37 -1.10 4.71
N PRO A 175 17.09 -0.52 3.74
CA PRO A 175 16.56 -0.32 2.41
C PRO A 175 16.25 -1.70 1.80
N TYR A 176 15.12 -1.82 1.12
CA TYR A 176 14.75 -3.08 0.47
C TYR A 176 14.01 -2.86 -0.84
N THR A 177 14.09 -3.85 -1.70
CA THR A 177 13.35 -3.93 -2.95
C THR A 177 12.20 -4.92 -2.80
N HIS A 178 11.06 -4.57 -3.36
CA HIS A 178 9.91 -5.48 -3.47
C HIS A 178 9.44 -5.55 -4.92
N TRP A 179 8.80 -6.64 -5.27
CA TRP A 179 8.20 -6.82 -6.59
C TRP A 179 6.98 -7.72 -6.51
N ASP A 180 6.13 -7.58 -7.47
CA ASP A 180 4.98 -8.45 -7.65
C ASP A 180 4.63 -8.63 -9.13
N LEU A 181 3.92 -9.71 -9.42
CA LEU A 181 3.36 -10.00 -10.74
C LEU A 181 2.04 -10.74 -10.55
N GLY A 182 1.00 -10.27 -11.21
CA GLY A 182 -0.32 -10.87 -11.09
C GLY A 182 -1.19 -10.72 -12.30
N ALA A 183 -2.34 -11.37 -12.23
CA ALA A 183 -3.40 -11.28 -13.20
C ALA A 183 -4.73 -10.99 -12.50
N THR A 184 -5.44 -10.02 -13.03
CA THR A 184 -6.79 -9.63 -12.58
C THR A 184 -7.79 -10.07 -13.63
N VAL A 185 -8.83 -10.79 -13.20
CA VAL A 185 -10.02 -11.08 -14.00
C VAL A 185 -11.17 -10.24 -13.48
N ALA A 186 -11.74 -9.39 -14.33
CA ALA A 186 -12.85 -8.51 -14.00
C ALA A 186 -14.11 -8.91 -14.78
N TRP A 187 -15.26 -8.93 -14.09
CA TRP A 187 -16.56 -9.17 -14.69
C TRP A 187 -17.60 -8.28 -13.98
N ASN A 188 -18.14 -7.33 -14.73
CA ASN A 188 -18.98 -6.24 -14.20
C ASN A 188 -18.26 -5.53 -13.03
N ASP A 189 -18.92 -5.46 -11.87
CA ASP A 189 -18.41 -4.79 -10.68
C ASP A 189 -17.50 -5.67 -9.81
N ILE A 190 -17.26 -6.92 -10.21
CA ILE A 190 -16.46 -7.89 -9.44
C ILE A 190 -15.13 -8.13 -10.13
N SER A 191 -14.05 -8.19 -9.37
CA SER A 191 -12.73 -8.63 -9.86
C SER A 191 -12.05 -9.59 -8.89
N LEU A 192 -11.29 -10.52 -9.47
CA LEU A 192 -10.40 -11.44 -8.77
C LEU A 192 -8.98 -11.19 -9.27
N ASP A 193 -8.08 -10.83 -8.36
CA ASP A 193 -6.65 -10.73 -8.62
C ASP A 193 -5.93 -11.90 -7.95
N VAL A 194 -5.00 -12.51 -8.66
CA VAL A 194 -4.06 -13.50 -8.13
C VAL A 194 -2.65 -13.03 -8.43
N ARG A 195 -1.83 -12.86 -7.38
CA ARG A 195 -0.57 -12.15 -7.47
C ARG A 195 0.53 -12.83 -6.67
N TYR A 196 1.68 -13.06 -7.30
CA TYR A 196 2.92 -13.40 -6.63
C TYR A 196 3.56 -12.12 -6.10
N VAL A 197 4.00 -12.12 -4.85
CA VAL A 197 4.67 -10.98 -4.18
C VAL A 197 5.91 -11.48 -3.48
N ASP A 198 6.98 -10.67 -3.52
CA ASP A 198 8.23 -10.99 -2.84
C ASP A 198 9.03 -9.74 -2.50
N THR A 199 10.04 -9.88 -1.65
CA THR A 199 11.02 -8.85 -1.31
C THR A 199 12.43 -9.43 -1.24
N ASP A 200 13.45 -8.57 -1.26
CA ASP A 200 14.85 -8.95 -1.03
C ASP A 200 15.24 -8.92 0.46
N ILE A 201 14.27 -8.68 1.37
CA ILE A 201 14.51 -8.73 2.82
C ILE A 201 14.86 -10.17 3.22
N SER A 202 16.03 -10.37 3.78
CA SER A 202 16.45 -11.67 4.27
C SER A 202 15.57 -12.13 5.46
N LYS A 203 15.51 -13.45 5.69
CA LYS A 203 14.77 -14.00 6.81
C LYS A 203 15.19 -13.40 8.15
N SER A 204 16.50 -13.21 8.39
CA SER A 204 17.04 -12.64 9.62
C SER A 204 16.68 -11.17 9.81
N GLU A 205 16.66 -10.38 8.74
CA GLU A 205 16.19 -8.99 8.77
C GLU A 205 14.69 -8.91 9.06
N CYS A 206 13.89 -9.76 8.41
CA CYS A 206 12.46 -9.83 8.66
C CYS A 206 12.13 -10.23 10.10
N GLU A 207 12.85 -11.21 10.66
CA GLU A 207 12.73 -11.64 12.06
C GLU A 207 13.14 -10.54 13.05
N TYR A 208 14.12 -9.71 12.69
CA TYR A 208 14.53 -8.57 13.50
C TYR A 208 13.40 -7.54 13.66
N PHE A 209 12.66 -7.25 12.58
CA PHE A 209 11.55 -6.29 12.61
C PHE A 209 10.27 -6.87 13.21
N ASN A 210 9.96 -8.11 12.91
CA ASN A 210 8.65 -8.71 13.15
C ASN A 210 8.69 -9.86 14.16
N GLY A 211 9.84 -10.10 14.82
CA GLY A 211 10.06 -11.27 15.66
C GLY A 211 10.08 -12.57 14.83
N PRO A 212 9.72 -13.71 15.38
CA PRO A 212 9.80 -15.01 14.69
C PRO A 212 8.83 -15.16 13.49
N ARG A 213 8.18 -14.11 13.06
CA ARG A 213 7.21 -14.04 11.96
C ARG A 213 7.89 -13.79 10.61
N ASN A 214 8.68 -14.75 10.19
CA ASN A 214 9.51 -14.63 8.99
C ASN A 214 8.76 -14.65 7.65
N ASN A 215 7.46 -14.95 7.65
CA ASN A 215 6.63 -14.99 6.44
C ASN A 215 6.14 -13.61 5.99
N TRP A 216 6.32 -12.57 6.79
CA TRP A 216 5.85 -11.22 6.47
C TRP A 216 6.57 -10.60 5.27
N CYS A 217 7.82 -10.97 5.04
CA CYS A 217 8.67 -10.35 4.01
C CYS A 217 8.95 -11.30 2.83
N GLY A 218 8.74 -12.59 2.99
CA GLY A 218 9.09 -13.58 1.98
C GLY A 218 8.03 -13.74 0.90
N ALA A 219 8.40 -14.51 -0.12
CA ALA A 219 7.55 -14.84 -1.27
C ALA A 219 6.22 -15.46 -0.86
N THR A 220 5.15 -14.99 -1.49
CA THR A 220 3.80 -15.53 -1.31
C THR A 220 2.93 -15.32 -2.55
N VAL A 221 1.82 -16.05 -2.62
CA VAL A 221 0.75 -15.81 -3.59
C VAL A 221 -0.47 -15.29 -2.86
N ILE A 222 -1.02 -14.18 -3.34
CA ILE A 222 -2.16 -13.50 -2.76
C ILE A 222 -3.34 -13.60 -3.70
N GLY A 223 -4.51 -13.91 -3.15
CA GLY A 223 -5.81 -13.81 -3.83
C GLY A 223 -6.62 -12.65 -3.25
N THR A 224 -7.14 -11.79 -4.11
CA THR A 224 -7.94 -10.62 -3.72
C THR A 224 -9.23 -10.56 -4.51
N LEU A 225 -10.37 -10.60 -3.82
CA LEU A 225 -11.70 -10.46 -4.40
C LEU A 225 -12.25 -9.07 -4.07
N THR A 226 -12.65 -8.33 -5.09
CA THR A 226 -13.13 -6.94 -4.98
C THR A 226 -14.53 -6.81 -5.58
N TYR A 227 -15.39 -6.06 -4.91
CA TYR A 227 -16.64 -5.55 -5.44
C TYR A 227 -16.58 -4.02 -5.47
N ASN A 228 -16.75 -3.44 -6.66
CA ASN A 228 -16.78 -2.00 -6.90
C ASN A 228 -18.21 -1.50 -6.91
N PHE A 229 -18.44 -0.28 -6.45
CA PHE A 229 -19.74 0.37 -6.51
C PHE A 229 -19.62 1.87 -6.80
N SER A 230 -20.64 2.42 -7.43
CA SER A 230 -20.80 3.87 -7.62
C SER A 230 -22.09 4.32 -6.95
N ILE A 231 -22.03 5.43 -6.20
CA ILE A 231 -23.20 6.00 -5.49
C ILE A 231 -23.84 7.08 -6.37
N PHE A 232 -23.01 7.95 -6.98
CA PHE A 232 -23.48 8.94 -7.96
C PHE A 232 -22.34 9.42 -8.86
N GLY A 233 -22.70 9.91 -10.06
CA GLY A 233 -21.77 10.56 -10.98
C GLY A 233 -20.88 9.62 -11.79
N ALA A 234 -21.19 8.32 -11.84
CA ALA A 234 -20.64 7.44 -12.86
C ALA A 234 -21.56 7.48 -14.09
N GLU A 235 -21.18 8.17 -15.13
CA GLU A 235 -21.61 7.99 -16.51
C GLU A 235 -20.40 7.67 -17.36
#